data_58923e3a9e64ee136f5230eee504a58e
#
_entry.id   58923e3a9e64ee136f5230eee504a58e
#
_cell.length_a   1.000
_cell.length_b   1.000
_cell.length_c   1.000
_cell.angle_alpha   90.00
_cell.angle_beta   90.00
_cell.angle_gamma   90.00
#
_symmetry.space_group_name_H-M   'P 1'
#
loop_
_entity.id
_entity.type
_entity.pdbx_description
1 polymer ?
#
loop_
_entity_poly.entity_id
_entity_poly.type
_entity_poly.pdbx_seq_one_letter_code
_entity_poly.pdbx_strand_id
1 'polypeptide(L)'
;MCYTSYILNCHLAILYLTGLRHFSRLLQFNLFNSTGKPGKPAVQQKLGNELDGPVIVNTDLITLTVTVTDTYGRYVSGLAQKAFTILEDKQPQEITYFSDDDSPVSVGVLFDVSGSMSGDKIKQAREALSKFIQTSHNSDEYFLIAFNARAQLLLDRTRDGNAVLDKLTFVQTRNNTALYDACYLGVEKVQRGLHPKRALLLISDGQDNNSRYSFNELRRLLKESDVVLYGVGILGGGDAGSSLGMEGQGIMDELANVSGGKAFFPRSPVEMDDIFEQIALELRHQYSIGYKPTNFANDGKWHKIKVKVTPPRGLPRLFVRSKEGYYAIPGAR
;
A
#
# COMPACT_ATOMS: atom_id res chain seq x y z
N MET A 1 -58.24 -32.76 2.26
CA MET A 1 -58.87 -31.81 1.32
C MET A 1 -57.72 -31.07 0.69
N CYS A 2 -57.26 -31.52 -0.39
CA CYS A 2 -57.56 -31.14 -1.79
C CYS A 2 -56.84 -29.85 -2.14
N TYR A 3 -55.85 -30.01 -2.98
CA TYR A 3 -55.75 -29.77 -4.45
C TYR A 3 -55.28 -28.33 -4.73
N THR A 4 -54.44 -27.95 -5.61
CA THR A 4 -53.76 -28.44 -6.84
C THR A 4 -52.78 -27.37 -7.24
N SER A 5 -51.55 -27.65 -7.61
CA SER A 5 -50.95 -27.89 -8.96
C SER A 5 -51.27 -26.87 -10.05
N TYR A 6 -50.22 -26.30 -10.67
CA TYR A 6 -49.97 -26.10 -12.10
C TYR A 6 -48.56 -25.51 -12.22
N ILE A 7 -47.52 -26.12 -12.64
CA ILE A 7 -46.96 -26.75 -13.83
C ILE A 7 -47.45 -26.08 -15.16
N LEU A 8 -46.53 -25.55 -15.88
CA LEU A 8 -46.23 -25.73 -17.31
C LEU A 8 -45.19 -24.71 -17.74
N ASN A 9 -43.97 -25.17 -18.12
CA ASN A 9 -43.56 -25.51 -19.48
C ASN A 9 -43.35 -24.28 -20.35
N CYS A 10 -42.42 -24.13 -21.20
CA CYS A 10 -41.57 -25.04 -21.99
C CYS A 10 -40.51 -24.23 -22.71
N HIS A 11 -39.41 -24.85 -22.85
CA HIS A 11 -38.69 -25.19 -24.08
C HIS A 11 -37.92 -24.13 -24.87
N LEU A 12 -36.69 -24.48 -25.01
CA LEU A 12 -35.89 -24.81 -26.23
C LEU A 12 -35.44 -23.61 -27.04
N ALA A 13 -34.17 -23.51 -27.25
CA ALA A 13 -33.38 -24.13 -28.29
C ALA A 13 -31.89 -23.86 -28.14
N ILE A 14 -31.20 -24.87 -28.06
CA ILE A 14 -29.95 -25.38 -28.58
C ILE A 14 -29.89 -25.13 -30.11
N LEU A 15 -28.74 -24.68 -30.61
CA LEU A 15 -28.05 -25.24 -31.78
C LEU A 15 -26.90 -24.33 -32.24
N TYR A 16 -25.75 -24.91 -32.18
CA TYR A 16 -24.71 -25.29 -33.16
C TYR A 16 -23.77 -24.16 -33.59
N LEU A 17 -22.53 -24.28 -33.25
CA LEU A 17 -21.37 -25.00 -33.83
C LEU A 17 -20.89 -24.48 -35.19
N THR A 18 -19.62 -24.26 -35.21
CA THR A 18 -18.65 -24.38 -36.30
C THR A 18 -18.51 -23.28 -37.35
N GLY A 19 -17.27 -22.90 -37.55
CA GLY A 19 -16.82 -22.30 -38.80
C GLY A 19 -15.50 -21.59 -38.75
N LEU A 20 -14.43 -22.34 -38.85
CA LEU A 20 -13.08 -21.91 -39.24
C LEU A 20 -13.08 -21.27 -40.63
N ARG A 21 -12.09 -20.41 -40.86
CA ARG A 21 -11.25 -20.27 -42.06
C ARG A 21 -11.19 -18.87 -42.67
N HIS A 22 -9.96 -18.38 -42.60
CA HIS A 22 -9.19 -17.81 -43.74
C HIS A 22 -9.96 -17.01 -44.80
N PHE A 23 -9.59 -15.76 -44.95
CA PHE A 23 -9.48 -15.14 -46.29
C PHE A 23 -8.32 -14.12 -46.34
N SER A 24 -7.18 -14.62 -46.82
CA SER A 24 -6.20 -13.82 -47.52
C SER A 24 -6.79 -13.45 -48.88
N ARG A 25 -6.72 -12.19 -49.27
CA ARG A 25 -6.76 -11.82 -50.69
C ARG A 25 -5.82 -10.64 -50.94
N LEU A 26 -4.75 -10.98 -51.59
CA LEU A 26 -3.98 -10.14 -52.46
C LEU A 26 -4.89 -9.53 -53.55
N LEU A 27 -4.66 -8.27 -53.87
CA LEU A 27 -4.94 -7.72 -55.18
C LEU A 27 -3.72 -6.94 -55.69
N GLN A 28 -3.09 -7.55 -56.66
CA GLN A 28 -2.08 -6.95 -57.52
C GLN A 28 -2.77 -6.24 -58.70
N PHE A 29 -1.96 -5.31 -59.29
CA PHE A 29 -1.98 -4.76 -60.64
C PHE A 29 -2.86 -3.52 -60.89
N ASN A 30 -2.18 -2.42 -61.22
CA ASN A 30 -2.03 -2.05 -62.62
C ASN A 30 -0.85 -1.08 -62.86
N LEU A 31 0.01 -1.49 -63.79
CA LEU A 31 1.04 -0.70 -64.43
C LEU A 31 0.38 0.27 -65.44
N PHE A 32 0.84 1.51 -65.45
CA PHE A 32 0.84 2.32 -66.66
C PHE A 32 2.18 3.06 -66.84
N ASN A 33 2.85 2.72 -67.92
CA ASN A 33 4.06 3.37 -68.43
C ASN A 33 3.78 4.81 -68.87
N SER A 34 4.68 5.74 -68.57
CA SER A 34 4.95 6.84 -69.46
C SER A 34 6.42 7.30 -69.32
N THR A 35 7.06 7.38 -70.45
CA THR A 35 8.46 7.73 -70.73
C THR A 35 8.75 9.20 -70.46
N GLY A 36 9.85 9.49 -69.75
CA GLY A 36 10.36 10.84 -69.57
C GLY A 36 11.83 10.82 -69.10
N LYS A 37 12.71 11.51 -69.78
CA LYS A 37 14.18 11.53 -69.79
C LYS A 37 14.83 11.92 -68.46
N PRO A 38 16.14 11.63 -68.23
CA PRO A 38 16.81 11.67 -66.94
C PRO A 38 17.21 13.08 -66.49
N GLY A 39 16.76 13.45 -65.27
CA GLY A 39 17.23 14.62 -64.53
C GLY A 39 18.23 14.20 -63.47
N LYS A 40 19.21 15.03 -63.19
CA LYS A 40 20.37 14.87 -62.34
C LYS A 40 20.00 14.39 -60.89
N PRO A 41 20.90 13.68 -60.19
CA PRO A 41 20.60 13.12 -58.87
C PRO A 41 20.49 14.21 -57.82
N ALA A 42 19.32 14.24 -57.16
CA ALA A 42 19.11 15.03 -55.94
C ALA A 42 19.78 14.30 -54.78
N VAL A 43 20.50 15.08 -53.99
CA VAL A 43 21.14 14.67 -52.73
C VAL A 43 20.09 14.08 -51.81
N GLN A 44 20.17 12.78 -51.55
CA GLN A 44 19.41 12.14 -50.49
C GLN A 44 19.98 12.59 -49.13
N GLN A 45 19.28 13.49 -48.48
CA GLN A 45 19.42 13.67 -47.03
C GLN A 45 19.00 12.36 -46.36
N LYS A 46 19.97 11.67 -45.75
CA LYS A 46 19.71 10.62 -44.78
C LYS A 46 18.97 11.26 -43.62
N LEU A 47 17.65 11.05 -43.53
CA LEU A 47 16.96 11.15 -42.25
C LEU A 47 17.54 10.04 -41.36
N GLY A 48 18.25 10.45 -40.32
CA GLY A 48 18.66 9.54 -39.26
C GLY A 48 17.42 8.94 -38.60
N ASN A 49 17.31 7.62 -38.64
CA ASN A 49 16.45 6.89 -37.76
C ASN A 49 16.98 7.09 -36.33
N GLU A 50 16.41 8.03 -35.60
CA GLU A 50 16.46 8.01 -34.16
C GLU A 50 15.66 6.78 -33.76
N LEU A 51 16.39 5.79 -33.26
CA LEU A 51 15.82 4.64 -32.58
C LEU A 51 15.20 5.16 -31.27
N ASP A 52 13.90 5.40 -31.27
CA ASP A 52 13.10 5.56 -30.10
C ASP A 52 13.07 4.20 -29.33
N GLY A 53 14.19 3.88 -28.72
CA GLY A 53 14.24 2.88 -27.67
C GLY A 53 13.52 3.44 -26.43
N PRO A 54 12.89 2.60 -25.62
CA PRO A 54 12.29 3.07 -24.38
C PRO A 54 13.38 3.77 -23.56
N VAL A 55 13.20 5.07 -23.31
CA VAL A 55 14.06 5.82 -22.40
C VAL A 55 13.80 5.25 -21.01
N ILE A 56 14.67 4.35 -20.57
CA ILE A 56 14.67 3.86 -19.19
C ILE A 56 15.13 5.03 -18.33
N VAL A 57 14.17 5.81 -17.83
CA VAL A 57 14.44 6.84 -16.83
C VAL A 57 14.68 6.11 -15.52
N ASN A 58 15.93 5.81 -15.20
CA ASN A 58 16.35 5.36 -13.89
C ASN A 58 16.10 6.53 -12.92
N THR A 59 14.96 6.53 -12.26
CA THR A 59 14.66 7.54 -11.24
C THR A 59 15.21 7.03 -9.91
N ASP A 60 16.40 7.46 -9.56
CA ASP A 60 16.99 7.32 -8.21
C ASP A 60 16.24 8.22 -7.19
N LEU A 61 14.92 8.32 -7.34
CA LEU A 61 14.07 9.14 -6.49
C LEU A 61 13.72 8.38 -5.21
N ILE A 62 14.15 8.91 -4.08
CA ILE A 62 13.73 8.43 -2.77
C ILE A 62 12.43 9.14 -2.39
N THR A 63 11.37 8.37 -2.19
CA THR A 63 10.07 8.87 -1.75
C THR A 63 9.89 8.69 -0.25
N LEU A 64 9.32 9.71 0.39
CA LEU A 64 9.02 9.75 1.81
C LEU A 64 7.56 10.11 2.03
N THR A 65 6.87 9.28 2.78
CA THR A 65 5.58 9.65 3.37
C THR A 65 5.85 10.30 4.73
N VAL A 66 5.37 11.52 4.91
CA VAL A 66 5.68 12.35 6.08
C VAL A 66 4.39 12.79 6.76
N THR A 67 4.25 12.47 8.04
CA THR A 67 3.19 12.96 8.90
C THR A 67 3.72 14.09 9.76
N VAL A 68 2.99 15.20 9.83
CA VAL A 68 3.30 16.36 10.69
C VAL A 68 2.17 16.58 11.69
N THR A 69 2.50 16.68 12.97
CA THR A 69 1.55 16.97 14.03
C THR A 69 2.00 18.14 14.88
N ASP A 70 1.05 18.82 15.53
CA ASP A 70 1.32 19.84 16.54
C ASP A 70 1.54 19.20 17.94
N THR A 71 1.72 20.05 18.95
CA THR A 71 1.91 19.62 20.35
C THR A 71 0.69 18.91 20.96
N TYR A 72 -0.48 19.02 20.32
CA TYR A 72 -1.72 18.37 20.75
C TYR A 72 -2.00 17.10 19.95
N GLY A 73 -1.09 16.71 19.05
CA GLY A 73 -1.24 15.52 18.19
C GLY A 73 -2.17 15.74 16.98
N ARG A 74 -2.61 16.97 16.70
CA ARG A 74 -3.45 17.28 15.54
C ARG A 74 -2.58 17.34 14.28
N TYR A 75 -3.09 16.79 13.18
CA TYR A 75 -2.40 16.84 11.89
C TYR A 75 -2.29 18.26 11.37
N VAL A 76 -1.14 18.59 10.81
CA VAL A 76 -0.85 19.91 10.22
C VAL A 76 -0.61 19.70 8.73
N SER A 77 -1.57 20.09 7.90
CA SER A 77 -1.51 20.14 6.44
C SER A 77 -1.30 21.58 5.93
N GLY A 78 -1.06 21.77 4.64
CA GLY A 78 -0.90 23.08 4.02
C GLY A 78 0.45 23.75 4.28
N LEU A 79 1.45 23.02 4.80
CA LEU A 79 2.80 23.55 4.92
C LEU A 79 3.48 23.58 3.54
N ALA A 80 4.08 24.70 3.19
CA ALA A 80 4.83 24.81 1.94
C ALA A 80 6.12 23.99 1.98
N GLN A 81 6.59 23.52 0.81
CA GLN A 81 7.85 22.75 0.65
C GLN A 81 9.03 23.37 1.41
N LYS A 82 9.17 24.70 1.39
CA LYS A 82 10.25 25.43 2.07
C LYS A 82 10.28 25.26 3.59
N ALA A 83 9.19 24.78 4.20
CA ALA A 83 9.17 24.47 5.63
C ALA A 83 9.92 23.16 5.95
N PHE A 84 10.16 22.32 4.96
CA PHE A 84 10.78 21.02 5.11
C PHE A 84 12.27 21.07 4.76
N THR A 85 13.06 20.33 5.53
CA THR A 85 14.48 20.08 5.26
C THR A 85 14.74 18.60 5.37
N ILE A 86 15.27 17.99 4.32
CA ILE A 86 15.68 16.58 4.32
C ILE A 86 17.19 16.52 4.52
N LEU A 87 17.62 15.66 5.41
CA LEU A 87 19.03 15.33 5.64
C LEU A 87 19.20 13.83 5.39
N GLU A 88 20.11 13.46 4.48
CA GLU A 88 20.60 12.10 4.31
C GLU A 88 22.04 12.03 4.81
N ASP A 89 22.31 11.13 5.75
CA ASP A 89 23.61 11.01 6.41
C ASP A 89 24.18 12.36 6.91
N LYS A 90 23.28 13.22 7.42
CA LYS A 90 23.51 14.59 7.88
C LYS A 90 23.75 15.62 6.76
N GLN A 91 23.76 15.23 5.49
CA GLN A 91 23.91 16.14 4.34
C GLN A 91 22.53 16.61 3.87
N PRO A 92 22.32 17.92 3.65
CA PRO A 92 21.06 18.44 3.11
C PRO A 92 20.81 17.91 1.69
N GLN A 93 19.55 17.55 1.42
CA GLN A 93 19.10 17.08 0.11
C GLN A 93 18.07 18.05 -0.47
N GLU A 94 18.11 18.23 -1.80
CA GLU A 94 17.14 19.04 -2.52
C GLU A 94 15.84 18.27 -2.74
N ILE A 95 14.71 18.86 -2.33
CA ILE A 95 13.37 18.31 -2.55
C ILE A 95 13.01 18.54 -4.01
N THR A 96 12.87 17.45 -4.78
CA THR A 96 12.52 17.49 -6.21
C THR A 96 11.05 17.20 -6.49
N TYR A 97 10.35 16.61 -5.52
CA TYR A 97 8.92 16.36 -5.56
C TYR A 97 8.28 16.67 -4.19
N PHE A 98 7.14 17.35 -4.22
CA PHE A 98 6.40 17.70 -3.01
C PHE A 98 4.91 17.75 -3.32
N SER A 99 4.10 17.07 -2.51
CA SER A 99 2.64 17.14 -2.53
C SER A 99 2.09 17.00 -1.11
N ASP A 100 1.06 17.79 -0.79
CA ASP A 100 0.22 17.69 0.41
C ASP A 100 -1.25 17.40 0.04
N ASP A 101 -1.49 16.91 -1.17
CA ASP A 101 -2.81 16.60 -1.66
C ASP A 101 -3.45 15.44 -0.88
N ASP A 102 -4.76 15.54 -0.65
CA ASP A 102 -5.60 14.44 -0.18
C ASP A 102 -5.75 13.40 -1.31
N SER A 103 -4.67 12.67 -1.55
CA SER A 103 -4.58 11.65 -2.60
C SER A 103 -4.99 10.29 -2.07
N PRO A 104 -5.68 9.47 -2.88
CA PRO A 104 -6.08 8.14 -2.48
C PRO A 104 -4.88 7.24 -2.17
N VAL A 105 -5.12 6.25 -1.33
CA VAL A 105 -4.13 5.30 -0.79
C VAL A 105 -4.47 3.87 -1.19
N SER A 106 -3.46 3.06 -1.48
CA SER A 106 -3.62 1.60 -1.52
C SER A 106 -3.41 1.04 -0.11
N VAL A 107 -4.46 0.47 0.47
CA VAL A 107 -4.50 -0.03 1.85
C VAL A 107 -4.59 -1.55 1.89
N GLY A 108 -3.62 -2.19 2.52
CA GLY A 108 -3.71 -3.62 2.86
C GLY A 108 -4.21 -3.81 4.29
N VAL A 109 -5.36 -4.44 4.45
CA VAL A 109 -5.88 -4.84 5.76
C VAL A 109 -5.34 -6.23 6.10
N LEU A 110 -4.55 -6.31 7.17
CA LEU A 110 -3.99 -7.56 7.71
C LEU A 110 -4.74 -7.86 9.01
N PHE A 111 -5.63 -8.82 8.96
CA PHE A 111 -6.57 -9.10 10.04
C PHE A 111 -6.25 -10.44 10.70
N ASP A 112 -5.88 -10.37 11.97
CA ASP A 112 -5.61 -11.55 12.79
C ASP A 112 -6.91 -12.29 13.14
N VAL A 113 -6.93 -13.56 12.81
CA VAL A 113 -8.03 -14.49 13.12
C VAL A 113 -7.51 -15.70 13.89
N SER A 114 -6.44 -15.51 14.67
CA SER A 114 -5.91 -16.49 15.59
C SER A 114 -6.85 -16.73 16.78
N GLY A 115 -6.57 -17.76 17.59
CA GLY A 115 -7.41 -18.12 18.72
C GLY A 115 -7.50 -17.03 19.80
N SER A 116 -6.45 -16.23 19.98
CA SER A 116 -6.40 -15.10 20.93
C SER A 116 -7.32 -13.94 20.56
N MET A 117 -7.69 -13.83 19.29
CA MET A 117 -8.61 -12.82 18.74
C MET A 117 -10.09 -13.24 18.83
N SER A 118 -10.41 -14.36 19.48
CA SER A 118 -11.78 -14.87 19.58
C SER A 118 -12.71 -14.01 20.42
N GLY A 119 -14.03 -14.22 20.29
CA GLY A 119 -15.06 -13.57 21.08
C GLY A 119 -15.28 -12.10 20.72
N ASP A 120 -15.35 -11.23 21.72
CA ASP A 120 -15.66 -9.81 21.53
C ASP A 120 -14.54 -9.03 20.84
N LYS A 121 -13.29 -9.49 20.93
CA LYS A 121 -12.14 -8.83 20.30
C LYS A 121 -12.32 -8.72 18.78
N ILE A 122 -12.62 -9.83 18.10
CA ILE A 122 -12.81 -9.85 16.65
C ILE A 122 -14.01 -9.02 16.20
N LYS A 123 -15.09 -9.02 17.00
CA LYS A 123 -16.27 -8.22 16.71
C LYS A 123 -15.96 -6.73 16.81
N GLN A 124 -15.35 -6.28 17.89
CA GLN A 124 -14.94 -4.89 18.11
C GLN A 124 -13.96 -4.42 17.03
N ALA A 125 -12.98 -5.26 16.67
CA ALA A 125 -12.04 -4.95 15.60
C ALA A 125 -12.72 -4.72 14.24
N ARG A 126 -13.75 -5.51 13.92
CA ARG A 126 -14.54 -5.36 12.69
C ARG A 126 -15.41 -4.10 12.71
N GLU A 127 -16.01 -3.79 13.84
CA GLU A 127 -16.82 -2.57 14.02
C GLU A 127 -15.93 -1.33 13.84
N ALA A 128 -14.77 -1.31 14.49
CA ALA A 128 -13.80 -0.22 14.35
C ALA A 128 -13.22 -0.10 12.92
N LEU A 129 -12.95 -1.23 12.24
CA LEU A 129 -12.52 -1.21 10.84
C LEU A 129 -13.60 -0.58 9.92
N SER A 130 -14.88 -0.73 10.26
CA SER A 130 -15.97 -0.03 9.56
C SER A 130 -15.84 1.49 9.66
N LYS A 131 -15.42 2.01 10.83
CA LYS A 131 -15.15 3.44 11.01
C LYS A 131 -13.98 3.92 10.15
N PHE A 132 -12.88 3.14 10.12
CA PHE A 132 -11.76 3.42 9.23
C PHE A 132 -12.22 3.57 7.77
N ILE A 133 -12.97 2.58 7.26
CA ILE A 133 -13.46 2.58 5.87
C ILE A 133 -14.38 3.77 5.58
N GLN A 134 -15.29 4.11 6.51
CA GLN A 134 -16.21 5.24 6.36
C GLN A 134 -15.51 6.61 6.34
N THR A 135 -14.37 6.73 7.03
CA THR A 135 -13.57 7.96 7.12
C THR A 135 -12.54 8.06 6.00
N SER A 136 -12.20 6.95 5.37
CA SER A 136 -11.22 6.85 4.29
C SER A 136 -11.64 7.60 3.03
N HIS A 137 -10.70 7.86 2.11
CA HIS A 137 -10.99 8.53 0.85
C HIS A 137 -11.80 7.60 -0.08
N ASN A 138 -12.83 8.12 -0.76
CA ASN A 138 -13.74 7.34 -1.61
C ASN A 138 -13.05 6.59 -2.76
N SER A 139 -11.84 7.00 -3.14
CA SER A 139 -11.05 6.37 -4.19
C SER A 139 -9.93 5.47 -3.64
N ASP A 140 -9.90 5.24 -2.32
CA ASP A 140 -8.95 4.31 -1.74
C ASP A 140 -9.16 2.90 -2.30
N GLU A 141 -8.06 2.17 -2.40
CA GLU A 141 -8.05 0.78 -2.82
C GLU A 141 -7.73 -0.11 -1.63
N TYR A 142 -8.44 -1.20 -1.49
CA TYR A 142 -8.28 -2.15 -0.39
C TYR A 142 -7.97 -3.55 -0.89
N PHE A 143 -7.21 -4.30 -0.10
CA PHE A 143 -7.19 -5.77 -0.14
C PHE A 143 -7.22 -6.30 1.29
N LEU A 144 -7.61 -7.57 1.46
CA LEU A 144 -7.72 -8.21 2.76
C LEU A 144 -6.89 -9.48 2.81
N ILE A 145 -5.99 -9.54 3.76
CA ILE A 145 -5.30 -10.75 4.20
C ILE A 145 -5.79 -11.08 5.61
N ALA A 146 -6.41 -12.24 5.78
CA ALA A 146 -6.63 -12.79 7.10
C ALA A 146 -5.52 -13.80 7.41
N PHE A 147 -5.11 -13.85 8.68
CA PHE A 147 -4.05 -14.75 9.08
C PHE A 147 -4.33 -15.40 10.44
N ASN A 148 -3.95 -16.66 10.53
CA ASN A 148 -3.82 -17.47 11.72
C ASN A 148 -2.53 -18.29 11.57
N ALA A 149 -2.60 -19.62 11.57
CA ALA A 149 -1.44 -20.46 11.24
C ALA A 149 -0.83 -20.21 9.84
N ARG A 150 -1.56 -19.50 8.96
CA ARG A 150 -1.11 -19.10 7.61
C ARG A 150 -1.76 -17.79 7.21
N ALA A 151 -1.03 -16.98 6.44
CA ALA A 151 -1.58 -15.81 5.77
C ALA A 151 -2.37 -16.22 4.51
N GLN A 152 -3.57 -15.69 4.35
CA GLN A 152 -4.48 -15.96 3.23
C GLN A 152 -5.05 -14.66 2.66
N LEU A 153 -4.90 -14.45 1.36
CA LEU A 153 -5.56 -13.35 0.65
C LEU A 153 -7.05 -13.71 0.50
N LEU A 154 -7.91 -13.05 1.27
CA LEU A 154 -9.37 -13.28 1.23
C LEU A 154 -10.07 -12.42 0.20
N LEU A 155 -9.54 -11.24 -0.05
CA LEU A 155 -10.07 -10.30 -1.04
C LEU A 155 -8.87 -9.62 -1.73
N ASP A 156 -8.83 -9.73 -3.04
CA ASP A 156 -7.89 -8.97 -3.86
C ASP A 156 -8.44 -7.54 -4.07
N ARG A 157 -7.72 -6.70 -4.75
CA ARG A 157 -7.95 -5.26 -4.84
C ARG A 157 -9.40 -4.89 -5.15
N THR A 158 -9.96 -4.00 -4.34
CA THR A 158 -11.29 -3.42 -4.51
C THR A 158 -11.31 -1.97 -4.03
N ARG A 159 -12.23 -1.17 -4.58
CA ARG A 159 -12.57 0.16 -4.04
C ARG A 159 -13.79 0.10 -3.13
N ASP A 160 -14.46 -1.04 -3.09
CA ASP A 160 -15.59 -1.26 -2.19
C ASP A 160 -15.09 -1.72 -0.82
N GLY A 161 -14.99 -0.78 0.12
CA GLY A 161 -14.61 -1.08 1.49
C GLY A 161 -15.58 -2.01 2.21
N ASN A 162 -16.88 -2.02 1.85
CA ASN A 162 -17.85 -2.93 2.45
C ASN A 162 -17.55 -4.38 2.11
N ALA A 163 -17.00 -4.65 0.91
CA ALA A 163 -16.59 -6.00 0.52
C ALA A 163 -15.51 -6.57 1.48
N VAL A 164 -14.68 -5.71 2.10
CA VAL A 164 -13.70 -6.13 3.13
C VAL A 164 -14.42 -6.61 4.38
N LEU A 165 -15.42 -5.85 4.85
CA LEU A 165 -16.20 -6.17 6.06
C LEU A 165 -17.03 -7.44 5.87
N ASP A 166 -17.63 -7.61 4.69
CA ASP A 166 -18.41 -8.80 4.34
C ASP A 166 -17.56 -10.06 4.39
N LYS A 167 -16.34 -10.02 3.86
CA LYS A 167 -15.41 -11.16 3.92
C LYS A 167 -15.05 -11.56 5.34
N LEU A 168 -14.88 -10.59 6.24
CA LEU A 168 -14.58 -10.85 7.64
C LEU A 168 -15.75 -11.45 8.42
N THR A 169 -16.98 -11.36 7.91
CA THR A 169 -18.17 -11.89 8.61
C THR A 169 -18.14 -13.40 8.77
N PHE A 170 -17.54 -14.11 7.85
CA PHE A 170 -17.52 -15.58 7.80
C PHE A 170 -16.21 -16.21 8.25
N VAL A 171 -15.26 -15.41 8.72
CA VAL A 171 -13.94 -15.92 9.13
C VAL A 171 -14.04 -16.54 10.52
N GLN A 172 -13.50 -17.76 10.67
CA GLN A 172 -13.41 -18.47 11.92
C GLN A 172 -12.03 -18.29 12.56
N THR A 173 -12.00 -18.01 13.85
CA THR A 173 -10.77 -17.96 14.62
C THR A 173 -10.21 -19.36 14.87
N ARG A 174 -8.88 -19.51 14.71
CA ARG A 174 -8.14 -20.75 14.97
C ARG A 174 -6.83 -20.42 15.64
N ASN A 175 -6.28 -21.37 16.39
CA ASN A 175 -5.00 -21.23 17.07
C ASN A 175 -3.85 -20.97 16.06
N ASN A 176 -2.72 -20.52 16.61
CA ASN A 176 -1.49 -20.09 15.93
C ASN A 176 -1.62 -18.79 15.15
N THR A 177 -0.47 -18.10 15.02
CA THR A 177 -0.39 -16.76 14.42
C THR A 177 0.85 -16.67 13.58
N ALA A 178 0.69 -16.45 12.26
CA ALA A 178 1.76 -16.20 11.29
C ALA A 178 1.77 -14.71 10.90
N LEU A 179 2.05 -13.83 11.87
CA LEU A 179 2.00 -12.38 11.72
C LEU A 179 3.04 -11.88 10.72
N TYR A 180 4.29 -12.37 10.82
CA TYR A 180 5.35 -11.90 9.93
C TYR A 180 5.10 -12.33 8.49
N ASP A 181 4.59 -13.56 8.28
CA ASP A 181 4.17 -14.03 6.94
C ASP A 181 3.06 -13.16 6.35
N ALA A 182 2.10 -12.74 7.17
CA ALA A 182 1.01 -11.87 6.73
C ALA A 182 1.50 -10.47 6.36
N CYS A 183 2.38 -9.89 7.17
CA CYS A 183 2.99 -8.60 6.87
C CYS A 183 3.86 -8.67 5.60
N TYR A 184 4.64 -9.73 5.43
CA TYR A 184 5.49 -9.95 4.25
C TYR A 184 4.63 -9.99 2.97
N LEU A 185 3.60 -10.83 2.96
CA LEU A 185 2.64 -10.91 1.86
C LEU A 185 1.92 -9.58 1.63
N GLY A 186 1.59 -8.85 2.71
CA GLY A 186 0.97 -7.53 2.66
C GLY A 186 1.84 -6.50 1.95
N VAL A 187 3.14 -6.44 2.27
CA VAL A 187 4.09 -5.54 1.60
C VAL A 187 4.17 -5.86 0.11
N GLU A 188 4.34 -7.13 -0.26
CA GLU A 188 4.38 -7.54 -1.68
C GLU A 188 3.12 -7.16 -2.45
N LYS A 189 1.97 -7.29 -1.81
CA LYS A 189 0.67 -6.98 -2.44
C LYS A 189 0.46 -5.47 -2.59
N VAL A 190 0.71 -4.68 -1.53
CA VAL A 190 0.46 -3.24 -1.56
C VAL A 190 1.43 -2.50 -2.48
N GLN A 191 2.65 -2.99 -2.66
CA GLN A 191 3.61 -2.43 -3.62
C GLN A 191 3.11 -2.44 -5.07
N ARG A 192 2.20 -3.36 -5.39
CA ARG A 192 1.54 -3.47 -6.71
C ARG A 192 0.21 -2.71 -6.76
N GLY A 193 -0.11 -1.92 -5.74
CA GLY A 193 -1.32 -1.11 -5.67
C GLY A 193 -1.35 0.02 -6.71
N LEU A 194 -2.55 0.54 -6.97
CA LEU A 194 -2.78 1.60 -7.96
C LEU A 194 -2.21 2.96 -7.53
N HIS A 195 -2.16 3.20 -6.21
CA HIS A 195 -1.81 4.49 -5.67
C HIS A 195 -0.35 4.55 -5.19
N PRO A 196 0.32 5.70 -5.34
CA PRO A 196 1.69 5.89 -4.86
C PRO A 196 1.78 5.90 -3.33
N LYS A 197 0.73 6.38 -2.62
CA LYS A 197 0.62 6.24 -1.16
C LYS A 197 0.19 4.81 -0.84
N ARG A 198 0.95 4.13 0.02
CA ARG A 198 0.76 2.71 0.37
C ARG A 198 0.80 2.51 1.87
N ALA A 199 -0.23 1.87 2.40
CA ALA A 199 -0.32 1.60 3.82
C ALA A 199 -0.73 0.14 4.10
N LEU A 200 -0.25 -0.40 5.22
CA LEU A 200 -0.74 -1.63 5.81
C LEU A 200 -1.39 -1.30 7.16
N LEU A 201 -2.58 -1.82 7.38
CA LEU A 201 -3.30 -1.76 8.64
C LEU A 201 -3.29 -3.15 9.26
N LEU A 202 -2.39 -3.36 10.22
CA LEU A 202 -2.24 -4.60 10.97
C LEU A 202 -3.12 -4.57 12.22
N ILE A 203 -4.04 -5.51 12.33
CA ILE A 203 -4.98 -5.67 13.44
C ILE A 203 -4.70 -7.02 14.08
N SER A 204 -4.06 -7.03 15.27
CA SER A 204 -3.58 -8.25 15.95
C SER A 204 -3.29 -7.96 17.41
N ASP A 205 -3.02 -8.99 18.21
CA ASP A 205 -2.42 -8.84 19.55
C ASP A 205 -0.88 -8.78 19.52
N GLY A 206 -0.28 -8.88 18.33
CA GLY A 206 1.16 -8.71 18.09
C GLY A 206 2.01 -9.96 18.30
N GLN A 207 1.42 -11.08 18.67
CA GLN A 207 2.16 -12.33 18.84
C GLN A 207 2.42 -13.02 17.50
N ASP A 208 3.57 -13.67 17.38
CA ASP A 208 3.92 -14.55 16.26
C ASP A 208 4.47 -15.88 16.79
N ASN A 209 3.93 -16.99 16.31
CA ASN A 209 4.39 -18.31 16.72
C ASN A 209 4.42 -19.34 15.58
N ASN A 210 4.12 -18.92 14.34
CA ASN A 210 4.02 -19.84 13.23
C ASN A 210 4.52 -19.29 11.87
N SER A 211 5.15 -18.12 11.85
CA SER A 211 5.70 -17.56 10.61
C SER A 211 6.96 -18.30 10.17
N ARG A 212 7.17 -18.32 8.87
CA ARG A 212 8.41 -18.80 8.22
C ARG A 212 9.46 -17.72 8.17
N TYR A 213 9.00 -16.46 7.99
CA TYR A 213 9.88 -15.29 8.05
C TYR A 213 10.16 -14.92 9.50
N SER A 214 11.37 -14.43 9.75
CA SER A 214 11.78 -13.90 11.04
C SER A 214 11.41 -12.41 11.16
N PHE A 215 11.37 -11.92 12.40
CA PHE A 215 11.21 -10.50 12.69
C PHE A 215 12.24 -9.62 11.95
N ASN A 216 13.50 -10.05 11.89
CA ASN A 216 14.56 -9.29 11.25
C ASN A 216 14.41 -9.20 9.74
N GLU A 217 13.92 -10.26 9.08
CA GLU A 217 13.63 -10.24 7.64
C GLU A 217 12.48 -9.29 7.33
N LEU A 218 11.38 -9.35 8.09
CA LEU A 218 10.27 -8.43 7.92
C LEU A 218 10.68 -6.98 8.19
N ARG A 219 11.43 -6.74 9.27
CA ARG A 219 11.94 -5.42 9.61
C ARG A 219 12.81 -4.83 8.49
N ARG A 220 13.64 -5.66 7.87
CA ARG A 220 14.44 -5.27 6.71
C ARG A 220 13.57 -4.93 5.52
N LEU A 221 12.59 -5.78 5.19
CA LEU A 221 11.65 -5.55 4.08
C LEU A 221 10.89 -4.22 4.25
N LEU A 222 10.39 -3.91 5.46
CA LEU A 222 9.71 -2.64 5.74
C LEU A 222 10.64 -1.43 5.56
N LYS A 223 11.90 -1.52 5.95
CA LYS A 223 12.90 -0.47 5.73
C LYS A 223 13.20 -0.22 4.24
N GLU A 224 13.17 -1.27 3.43
CA GLU A 224 13.42 -1.21 1.99
C GLU A 224 12.19 -0.78 1.20
N SER A 225 10.99 -0.93 1.77
CA SER A 225 9.72 -0.57 1.12
C SER A 225 9.31 0.88 1.35
N ASP A 226 8.46 1.39 0.46
CA ASP A 226 7.77 2.68 0.62
C ASP A 226 6.36 2.47 1.21
N VAL A 227 6.23 1.52 2.13
CA VAL A 227 4.97 1.12 2.75
C VAL A 227 4.96 1.58 4.19
N VAL A 228 3.90 2.28 4.60
CA VAL A 228 3.69 2.69 5.99
C VAL A 228 2.82 1.66 6.70
N LEU A 229 3.28 1.14 7.84
CA LEU A 229 2.54 0.17 8.63
C LEU A 229 1.92 0.83 9.86
N TYR A 230 0.61 0.68 10.00
CA TYR A 230 -0.15 1.03 11.19
C TYR A 230 -0.53 -0.25 11.92
N GLY A 231 -0.18 -0.33 13.21
CA GLY A 231 -0.56 -1.44 14.06
C GLY A 231 -1.70 -1.05 15.00
N VAL A 232 -2.72 -1.89 15.12
CA VAL A 232 -3.75 -1.76 16.16
C VAL A 232 -3.74 -3.04 16.98
N GLY A 233 -3.19 -2.92 18.18
CA GLY A 233 -3.00 -4.03 19.12
C GLY A 233 -4.24 -4.27 19.95
N ILE A 234 -4.94 -5.39 19.75
CA ILE A 234 -6.18 -5.74 20.46
C ILE A 234 -5.87 -6.68 21.63
N LEU A 235 -5.58 -6.08 22.77
CA LEU A 235 -5.20 -6.81 23.97
C LEU A 235 -6.44 -7.17 24.82
N GLY A 236 -6.45 -8.37 25.38
CA GLY A 236 -7.45 -8.75 26.37
C GLY A 236 -7.18 -8.10 27.73
N GLY A 237 -8.19 -7.98 28.59
CA GLY A 237 -8.08 -7.32 29.90
C GLY A 237 -7.01 -7.92 30.84
N GLY A 238 -6.53 -9.15 30.58
CA GLY A 238 -5.42 -9.79 31.29
C GLY A 238 -4.10 -9.79 30.57
N ASP A 239 -4.08 -9.47 29.25
CA ASP A 239 -2.90 -9.63 28.39
C ASP A 239 -2.01 -8.39 28.39
N ALA A 240 -2.58 -7.21 28.59
CA ALA A 240 -1.87 -5.93 28.48
C ALA A 240 -0.66 -5.80 29.45
N GLY A 241 -0.70 -6.44 30.58
CA GLY A 241 0.39 -6.46 31.59
C GLY A 241 1.19 -7.76 31.60
N SER A 242 0.86 -8.73 30.76
CA SER A 242 1.62 -9.97 30.65
C SER A 242 2.93 -9.75 29.86
N SER A 243 3.93 -10.59 30.11
CA SER A 243 5.19 -10.55 29.36
C SER A 243 4.97 -10.72 27.85
N LEU A 244 4.09 -11.63 27.47
CA LEU A 244 3.72 -11.87 26.06
C LEU A 244 3.02 -10.67 25.43
N GLY A 245 2.10 -10.04 26.16
CA GLY A 245 1.42 -8.83 25.68
C GLY A 245 2.39 -7.66 25.49
N MET A 246 3.35 -7.47 26.40
CA MET A 246 4.38 -6.44 26.27
C MET A 246 5.32 -6.73 25.11
N GLU A 247 5.69 -7.99 24.87
CA GLU A 247 6.51 -8.40 23.74
C GLU A 247 5.79 -8.14 22.41
N GLY A 248 4.51 -8.52 22.29
CA GLY A 248 3.70 -8.24 21.10
C GLY A 248 3.57 -6.75 20.80
N GLN A 249 3.35 -5.93 21.84
CA GLN A 249 3.35 -4.46 21.70
C GLN A 249 4.69 -3.95 21.18
N GLY A 250 5.81 -4.41 21.74
CA GLY A 250 7.15 -4.02 21.32
C GLY A 250 7.43 -4.36 19.86
N ILE A 251 7.01 -5.55 19.41
CA ILE A 251 7.10 -5.98 18.01
C ILE A 251 6.31 -5.05 17.09
N MET A 252 5.05 -4.80 17.42
CA MET A 252 4.19 -3.93 16.60
C MET A 252 4.72 -2.49 16.55
N ASP A 253 5.16 -1.94 17.69
CA ASP A 253 5.77 -0.61 17.76
C ASP A 253 7.01 -0.51 16.88
N GLU A 254 7.91 -1.48 16.96
CA GLU A 254 9.13 -1.44 16.14
C GLU A 254 8.83 -1.56 14.65
N LEU A 255 7.96 -2.50 14.24
CA LEU A 255 7.57 -2.67 12.83
C LEU A 255 6.89 -1.40 12.26
N ALA A 256 6.01 -0.78 13.04
CA ALA A 256 5.36 0.46 12.65
C ALA A 256 6.39 1.60 12.53
N ASN A 257 7.21 1.80 13.55
CA ASN A 257 8.20 2.90 13.59
C ASN A 257 9.20 2.84 12.44
N VAL A 258 9.75 1.66 12.11
CA VAL A 258 10.74 1.54 11.01
C VAL A 258 10.15 1.86 9.64
N SER A 259 8.84 1.70 9.46
CA SER A 259 8.11 2.04 8.23
C SER A 259 7.67 3.52 8.17
N GLY A 260 7.83 4.28 9.26
CA GLY A 260 7.30 5.64 9.40
C GLY A 260 5.84 5.72 9.85
N GLY A 261 5.26 4.58 10.24
CA GLY A 261 3.92 4.49 10.81
C GLY A 261 3.88 4.54 12.33
N LYS A 262 2.81 4.01 12.92
CA LYS A 262 2.59 4.02 14.37
C LYS A 262 1.76 2.82 14.80
N ALA A 263 2.07 2.26 15.97
CA ALA A 263 1.21 1.29 16.63
C ALA A 263 0.34 1.98 17.70
N PHE A 264 -0.84 1.43 17.92
CA PHE A 264 -1.84 1.89 18.87
C PHE A 264 -2.35 0.70 19.68
N PHE A 265 -2.63 0.93 20.96
CA PHE A 265 -3.07 -0.13 21.87
C PHE A 265 -4.30 0.34 22.64
N PRO A 266 -5.51 0.31 22.02
CA PRO A 266 -6.74 0.78 22.63
C PRO A 266 -7.08 -0.03 23.88
N ARG A 267 -7.59 0.65 24.91
CA ARG A 267 -8.01 0.06 26.18
C ARG A 267 -9.53 -0.10 26.30
N SER A 268 -10.26 0.47 25.34
CA SER A 268 -11.72 0.41 25.28
C SER A 268 -12.21 0.40 23.82
N PRO A 269 -13.45 -0.08 23.56
CA PRO A 269 -14.05 -0.01 22.23
C PRO A 269 -14.14 1.40 21.67
N VAL A 270 -14.43 2.41 22.51
CA VAL A 270 -14.51 3.82 22.09
C VAL A 270 -13.13 4.32 21.63
N GLU A 271 -12.08 4.04 22.41
CA GLU A 271 -10.72 4.40 22.03
C GLU A 271 -10.27 3.69 20.74
N MET A 272 -10.77 2.47 20.52
CA MET A 272 -10.51 1.73 19.28
C MET A 272 -11.14 2.44 18.05
N ASP A 273 -12.39 2.85 18.16
CA ASP A 273 -13.08 3.60 17.10
C ASP A 273 -12.34 4.90 16.78
N ASP A 274 -11.95 5.67 17.82
CA ASP A 274 -11.19 6.91 17.68
C ASP A 274 -9.82 6.68 16.95
N ILE A 275 -9.12 5.59 17.30
CA ILE A 275 -7.84 5.23 16.68
C ILE A 275 -8.01 4.90 15.19
N PHE A 276 -9.02 4.12 14.82
CA PHE A 276 -9.25 3.79 13.42
C PHE A 276 -9.63 5.01 12.59
N GLU A 277 -10.47 5.91 13.12
CA GLU A 277 -10.75 7.20 12.51
C GLU A 277 -9.49 8.06 12.39
N GLN A 278 -8.68 8.12 13.44
CA GLN A 278 -7.41 8.84 13.45
C GLN A 278 -6.45 8.33 12.37
N ILE A 279 -6.33 7.01 12.17
CA ILE A 279 -5.47 6.43 11.13
C ILE A 279 -5.97 6.84 9.73
N ALA A 280 -7.30 6.77 9.50
CA ALA A 280 -7.88 7.18 8.23
C ALA A 280 -7.61 8.68 7.94
N LEU A 281 -7.79 9.55 8.93
CA LEU A 281 -7.50 10.97 8.81
C LEU A 281 -6.00 11.22 8.59
N GLU A 282 -5.13 10.46 9.23
CA GLU A 282 -3.69 10.59 9.02
C GLU A 282 -3.30 10.31 7.58
N LEU A 283 -3.80 9.24 6.99
CA LEU A 283 -3.52 8.86 5.60
C LEU A 283 -3.89 9.98 4.61
N ARG A 284 -4.93 10.75 4.92
CA ARG A 284 -5.37 11.90 4.11
C ARG A 284 -4.47 13.12 4.25
N HIS A 285 -3.83 13.31 5.43
CA HIS A 285 -3.05 14.51 5.76
C HIS A 285 -1.53 14.31 5.65
N GLN A 286 -1.09 13.23 4.99
CA GLN A 286 0.33 12.94 4.78
C GLN A 286 0.90 13.72 3.60
N TYR A 287 2.10 14.26 3.80
CA TYR A 287 2.92 14.81 2.73
C TYR A 287 3.64 13.70 1.98
N SER A 288 3.71 13.82 0.66
CA SER A 288 4.58 13.01 -0.18
C SER A 288 5.76 13.86 -0.62
N ILE A 289 6.96 13.46 -0.22
CA ILE A 289 8.18 14.21 -0.50
C ILE A 289 9.17 13.31 -1.23
N GLY A 290 9.74 13.80 -2.35
CA GLY A 290 10.75 13.09 -3.10
C GLY A 290 12.03 13.90 -3.23
N TYR A 291 13.18 13.23 -3.15
CA TYR A 291 14.48 13.83 -3.40
C TYR A 291 15.39 12.87 -4.15
N LYS A 292 16.37 13.40 -4.85
CA LYS A 292 17.45 12.60 -5.45
C LYS A 292 18.69 12.71 -4.57
N PRO A 293 19.24 11.60 -4.07
CA PRO A 293 20.45 11.64 -3.26
C PRO A 293 21.62 12.28 -4.02
N THR A 294 22.28 13.26 -3.41
CA THR A 294 23.44 13.95 -4.02
C THR A 294 24.59 13.00 -4.29
N ASN A 295 24.77 12.00 -3.43
CA ASN A 295 25.81 10.98 -3.53
C ASN A 295 25.15 9.60 -3.58
N PHE A 296 24.42 9.30 -4.66
CA PHE A 296 23.78 8.02 -4.81
C PHE A 296 24.82 6.91 -5.01
N ALA A 297 25.02 6.10 -3.99
CA ALA A 297 25.89 4.93 -4.05
C ALA A 297 25.05 3.66 -3.85
N ASN A 298 25.00 2.80 -4.87
CA ASN A 298 24.42 1.45 -4.77
C ASN A 298 25.38 0.52 -3.99
N ASP A 299 25.65 0.85 -2.74
CA ASP A 299 26.68 0.18 -1.93
C ASP A 299 26.13 -0.87 -0.96
N GLY A 300 24.82 -1.08 -0.95
CA GLY A 300 24.13 -2.01 -0.06
C GLY A 300 24.06 -1.55 1.39
N LYS A 301 24.48 -0.33 1.71
CA LYS A 301 24.49 0.20 3.06
C LYS A 301 23.20 0.91 3.42
N TRP A 302 23.04 1.08 4.72
CA TRP A 302 21.94 1.87 5.28
C TRP A 302 22.27 3.36 5.22
N HIS A 303 21.40 4.14 4.57
CA HIS A 303 21.44 5.60 4.53
C HIS A 303 20.39 6.18 5.46
N LYS A 304 20.84 6.95 6.46
CA LYS A 304 19.93 7.52 7.46
C LYS A 304 19.28 8.80 6.94
N ILE A 305 17.95 8.83 6.99
CA ILE A 305 17.15 10.01 6.63
C ILE A 305 16.67 10.71 7.90
N LYS A 306 16.65 12.01 7.87
CA LYS A 306 16.01 12.86 8.89
C LYS A 306 15.23 13.98 8.21
N VAL A 307 13.94 14.00 8.39
CA VAL A 307 13.08 15.11 7.97
C VAL A 307 12.94 16.08 9.14
N LYS A 308 13.12 17.37 8.86
CA LYS A 308 12.88 18.47 9.80
C LYS A 308 11.84 19.39 9.23
N VAL A 309 10.99 19.98 10.09
CA VAL A 309 10.02 21.00 9.73
C VAL A 309 10.29 22.25 10.57
N THR A 310 10.38 23.40 9.90
CA THR A 310 10.45 24.71 10.55
C THR A 310 9.04 25.28 10.58
N PRO A 311 8.44 25.46 11.77
CA PRO A 311 7.09 26.00 11.88
C PRO A 311 7.02 27.40 11.27
N PRO A 312 6.00 27.71 10.44
CA PRO A 312 5.67 29.08 10.07
C PRO A 312 5.39 29.96 11.30
N ARG A 313 5.54 31.26 11.17
CA ARG A 313 5.24 32.22 12.25
C ARG A 313 3.79 32.03 12.75
N GLY A 314 3.62 31.90 14.06
CA GLY A 314 2.30 31.71 14.70
C GLY A 314 1.90 30.24 14.91
N LEU A 315 2.61 29.26 14.37
CA LEU A 315 2.38 27.85 14.69
C LEU A 315 3.25 27.40 15.88
N PRO A 316 2.75 26.48 16.73
CA PRO A 316 3.52 25.88 17.80
C PRO A 316 4.63 24.97 17.23
N ARG A 317 5.42 24.36 18.12
CA ARG A 317 6.37 23.34 17.75
C ARG A 317 5.66 22.19 17.00
N LEU A 318 6.27 21.73 15.93
CA LEU A 318 5.77 20.62 15.11
C LEU A 318 6.63 19.37 15.32
N PHE A 319 5.97 18.23 15.24
CA PHE A 319 6.59 16.90 15.29
C PHE A 319 6.45 16.25 13.92
N VAL A 320 7.50 15.56 13.51
CA VAL A 320 7.57 14.91 12.20
C VAL A 320 7.79 13.43 12.38
N ARG A 321 7.04 12.62 11.64
CA ARG A 321 7.23 11.19 11.54
C ARG A 321 7.37 10.79 10.07
N SER A 322 8.37 9.99 9.77
CA SER A 322 8.67 9.40 8.46
C SER A 322 9.58 8.19 8.66
N LYS A 323 9.81 7.40 7.62
CA LYS A 323 10.87 6.37 7.68
C LYS A 323 12.24 6.99 7.96
N GLU A 324 13.09 6.27 8.69
CA GLU A 324 14.38 6.79 9.17
C GLU A 324 15.54 6.58 8.19
N GLY A 325 15.30 5.92 7.06
CA GLY A 325 16.34 5.64 6.08
C GLY A 325 15.94 4.53 5.10
N TYR A 326 16.90 4.11 4.29
CA TYR A 326 16.75 3.03 3.31
C TYR A 326 18.08 2.30 3.11
N TYR A 327 18.03 1.09 2.53
CA TYR A 327 19.21 0.40 2.04
C TYR A 327 19.43 0.71 0.57
N ALA A 328 20.61 1.17 0.20
CA ALA A 328 20.99 1.41 -1.20
C ALA A 328 21.32 0.08 -1.89
N ILE A 329 20.30 -0.65 -2.36
CA ILE A 329 20.48 -2.00 -2.90
C ILE A 329 21.05 -1.93 -4.31
N PRO A 330 22.20 -2.61 -4.60
CA PRO A 330 22.73 -2.72 -5.94
C PRO A 330 21.72 -3.45 -6.85
N GLY A 331 21.18 -2.79 -7.87
CA GLY A 331 20.41 -3.44 -8.92
C GLY A 331 18.93 -3.70 -8.65
N ALA A 332 18.30 -3.01 -7.72
CA ALA A 332 16.84 -2.85 -7.71
C ALA A 332 16.43 -2.06 -8.96
N ARG A 333 16.40 -2.75 -10.10
CA ARG A 333 16.06 -2.23 -11.44
C ARG A 333 14.72 -2.75 -11.89
#